data_ecf24a984783cf86e6efe9a3a34c2992
#
_entry.id   ecf24a984783cf86e6efe9a3a34c2992
#
_cell.length_a   1.000
_cell.length_b   1.000
_cell.length_c   1.000
_cell.angle_alpha   90.00
_cell.angle_beta   90.00
_cell.angle_gamma   90.00
#
_symmetry.space_group_name_H-M   'P 1'
#
loop_
_entity.id
_entity.type
_entity.pdbx_description
1 polymer ?
#
loop_
_entity_poly.entity_id
_entity_poly.type
_entity_poly.pdbx_seq_one_letter_code
_entity_poly.pdbx_strand_id
1 'polypeptide(L)'
;DTRIKATVVSTMYDMTRVSGNGYFDSEDKEESRHAAREALAKQRLADPMAMAGGVVDPLPDEAPQFVKDYYDYYKTERGYHARSGNSNDGWRVIGTQAYANARFLYYINEIRSAVLVMHGEKAHSRYFGEAAYKYMVEGKAEGYNTVGKPNPNPENKQLLIIPGASHCDLYDGGYTELVGKGEPKNLIPWDKLADFFKENLK
;
A
#
# COMPACT_ATOMS: atom_id res chain seq x y z
N ASP A 1 -12.86 -6.73 12.92
CA ASP A 1 -13.08 -7.66 14.02
C ASP A 1 -12.92 -6.90 15.35
N THR A 2 -13.95 -6.84 16.17
CA THR A 2 -13.99 -6.07 17.43
C THR A 2 -13.07 -6.63 18.55
N ARG A 3 -12.50 -7.81 18.34
CA ARG A 3 -11.49 -8.39 19.25
C ARG A 3 -10.11 -7.76 19.09
N ILE A 4 -9.85 -7.14 17.92
CA ILE A 4 -8.60 -6.44 17.66
C ILE A 4 -8.64 -5.11 18.41
N LYS A 5 -7.70 -4.89 19.32
CA LYS A 5 -7.61 -3.68 20.16
C LYS A 5 -6.71 -2.61 19.58
N ALA A 6 -5.64 -3.02 18.91
CA ALA A 6 -4.66 -2.13 18.31
C ALA A 6 -4.14 -2.70 16.97
N THR A 7 -3.91 -1.83 16.01
CA THR A 7 -3.38 -2.18 14.68
C THR A 7 -2.32 -1.18 14.27
N VAL A 8 -1.16 -1.66 13.85
CA VAL A 8 -0.16 -0.87 13.12
C VAL A 8 -0.19 -1.26 11.66
N VAL A 9 -0.29 -0.28 10.78
CA VAL A 9 -0.28 -0.46 9.32
C VAL A 9 0.95 0.25 8.78
N SER A 10 1.91 -0.51 8.25
CA SER A 10 3.12 0.03 7.63
C SER A 10 3.02 -0.01 6.11
N THR A 11 3.34 1.10 5.45
CA THR A 11 3.38 1.24 3.99
C THR A 11 2.13 0.69 3.27
N MET A 12 0.96 0.98 3.83
CA MET A 12 -0.30 0.49 3.24
C MET A 12 -0.45 0.92 1.78
N TYR A 13 -1.15 0.07 1.03
CA TYR A 13 -1.40 0.29 -0.37
C TYR A 13 -2.87 -0.02 -0.68
N ASP A 14 -3.62 0.95 -1.15
CA ASP A 14 -5.02 0.74 -1.53
C ASP A 14 -5.12 0.18 -2.96
N MET A 15 -5.09 -1.14 -3.07
CA MET A 15 -5.22 -1.86 -4.34
C MET A 15 -6.53 -1.52 -5.06
N THR A 16 -7.60 -1.19 -4.33
CA THR A 16 -8.88 -0.85 -4.93
C THR A 16 -8.89 0.57 -5.51
N ARG A 17 -8.21 1.51 -4.85
CA ARG A 17 -8.04 2.89 -5.33
C ARG A 17 -7.16 2.93 -6.58
N VAL A 18 -5.98 2.30 -6.54
CA VAL A 18 -5.09 2.30 -7.71
C VAL A 18 -5.68 1.56 -8.90
N SER A 19 -6.43 0.47 -8.67
CA SER A 19 -7.10 -0.25 -9.75
C SER A 19 -8.26 0.53 -10.38
N GLY A 20 -8.89 1.42 -9.64
CA GLY A 20 -9.99 2.25 -10.13
C GLY A 20 -9.56 3.62 -10.67
N ASN A 21 -8.48 4.19 -10.13
CA ASN A 21 -8.11 5.57 -10.35
C ASN A 21 -6.69 5.74 -10.94
N GLY A 22 -5.90 4.67 -11.04
CA GLY A 22 -4.47 4.76 -11.38
C GLY A 22 -3.62 5.30 -10.23
N TYR A 23 -2.31 5.39 -10.45
CA TYR A 23 -1.40 6.03 -9.50
C TYR A 23 -1.70 7.52 -9.39
N PHE A 24 -1.73 8.03 -8.18
CA PHE A 24 -2.01 9.44 -7.86
C PHE A 24 -3.37 9.93 -8.41
N ASP A 25 -4.32 8.99 -8.57
CA ASP A 25 -5.64 9.23 -9.17
C ASP A 25 -5.60 9.82 -10.59
N SER A 26 -4.51 9.60 -11.32
CA SER A 26 -4.28 10.16 -12.67
C SER A 26 -5.30 9.68 -13.71
N GLU A 27 -5.94 8.54 -13.47
CA GLU A 27 -6.93 7.90 -14.34
C GLU A 27 -8.31 7.78 -13.69
N ASP A 28 -8.66 8.68 -12.77
CA ASP A 28 -9.98 8.71 -12.14
C ASP A 28 -11.06 9.23 -13.10
N LYS A 29 -11.32 8.44 -14.15
CA LYS A 29 -12.31 8.70 -15.20
C LYS A 29 -13.15 7.46 -15.43
N GLU A 30 -14.44 7.68 -15.76
CA GLU A 30 -15.36 6.58 -16.04
C GLU A 30 -14.90 5.77 -17.24
N GLU A 31 -14.45 6.45 -18.31
CA GLU A 31 -13.98 5.84 -19.55
C GLU A 31 -12.76 4.93 -19.32
N SER A 32 -11.81 5.37 -18.50
CA SER A 32 -10.62 4.56 -18.15
C SER A 32 -11.03 3.31 -17.38
N ARG A 33 -11.95 3.42 -16.44
CA ARG A 33 -12.47 2.27 -15.70
C ARG A 33 -13.29 1.32 -16.58
N HIS A 34 -14.07 1.85 -17.54
CA HIS A 34 -14.80 1.02 -18.49
C HIS A 34 -13.83 0.23 -19.37
N ALA A 35 -12.86 0.89 -19.97
CA ALA A 35 -11.84 0.24 -20.80
C ALA A 35 -11.05 -0.84 -20.05
N ALA A 36 -10.68 -0.58 -18.78
CA ALA A 36 -10.02 -1.56 -17.92
C ALA A 36 -10.90 -2.81 -17.69
N ARG A 37 -12.20 -2.63 -17.42
CA ARG A 37 -13.14 -3.76 -17.25
C ARG A 37 -13.30 -4.57 -18.51
N GLU A 38 -13.39 -3.93 -19.69
CA GLU A 38 -13.43 -4.63 -20.97
C GLU A 38 -12.15 -5.45 -21.22
N ALA A 39 -10.97 -4.84 -20.95
CA ALA A 39 -9.69 -5.51 -21.10
C ALA A 39 -9.60 -6.75 -20.19
N LEU A 40 -10.00 -6.62 -18.92
CA LEU A 40 -10.04 -7.72 -17.95
C LEU A 40 -11.02 -8.83 -18.39
N ALA A 41 -12.18 -8.47 -18.93
CA ALA A 41 -13.16 -9.44 -19.42
C ALA A 41 -12.61 -10.21 -20.63
N LYS A 42 -11.98 -9.53 -21.58
CA LYS A 42 -11.31 -10.15 -22.75
C LYS A 42 -10.17 -11.07 -22.30
N GLN A 43 -9.33 -10.59 -21.38
CA GLN A 43 -8.21 -11.38 -20.84
C GLN A 43 -8.68 -12.67 -20.16
N ARG A 44 -9.76 -12.58 -19.36
CA ARG A 44 -10.35 -13.75 -18.69
C ARG A 44 -10.79 -14.84 -19.66
N LEU A 45 -11.30 -14.45 -20.81
CA LEU A 45 -11.72 -15.41 -21.86
C LEU A 45 -10.53 -15.97 -22.66
N ALA A 46 -9.53 -15.13 -22.93
CA ALA A 46 -8.37 -15.50 -23.72
C ALA A 46 -7.40 -16.41 -22.96
N ASP A 47 -7.06 -16.02 -21.73
CA ASP A 47 -6.16 -16.79 -20.85
C ASP A 47 -6.49 -16.55 -19.38
N PRO A 48 -7.30 -17.41 -18.74
CA PRO A 48 -7.65 -17.28 -17.33
C PRO A 48 -6.46 -17.54 -16.37
N MET A 49 -5.34 -18.03 -16.90
CA MET A 49 -4.14 -18.34 -16.13
C MET A 49 -3.07 -17.23 -16.21
N ALA A 50 -3.29 -16.21 -17.03
CA ALA A 50 -2.35 -15.10 -17.20
C ALA A 50 -1.93 -14.47 -15.88
N MET A 51 -0.64 -14.16 -15.77
CA MET A 51 -0.01 -13.53 -14.62
C MET A 51 0.42 -12.10 -14.98
N ALA A 52 0.38 -11.20 -14.04
CA ALA A 52 0.89 -9.84 -14.19
C ALA A 52 1.16 -9.19 -12.82
N GLY A 53 1.86 -8.06 -12.81
CA GLY A 53 2.09 -7.24 -11.62
C GLY A 53 3.36 -7.59 -10.83
N GLY A 54 4.18 -8.51 -11.31
CA GLY A 54 5.55 -8.69 -10.81
C GLY A 54 6.40 -7.43 -11.03
N VAL A 55 7.42 -7.26 -10.22
CA VAL A 55 8.38 -6.16 -10.44
C VAL A 55 9.11 -6.40 -11.75
N VAL A 56 9.22 -5.33 -12.56
CA VAL A 56 9.83 -5.37 -13.89
C VAL A 56 11.28 -5.87 -13.83
N ASP A 57 11.65 -6.75 -14.75
CA ASP A 57 13.00 -7.29 -14.89
C ASP A 57 13.26 -7.60 -16.39
N PRO A 58 14.31 -7.05 -17.01
CA PRO A 58 15.34 -6.18 -16.43
C PRO A 58 14.80 -4.79 -16.04
N LEU A 59 15.49 -4.14 -15.09
CA LEU A 59 15.16 -2.77 -14.66
C LEU A 59 15.45 -1.79 -15.81
N PRO A 60 14.46 -0.98 -16.26
CA PRO A 60 14.71 0.07 -17.26
C PRO A 60 15.64 1.17 -16.73
N ASP A 61 16.52 1.69 -17.59
CA ASP A 61 17.49 2.75 -17.21
C ASP A 61 16.81 3.99 -16.64
N GLU A 62 15.72 4.44 -17.27
CA GLU A 62 14.94 5.61 -16.90
C GLU A 62 13.80 5.30 -15.89
N ALA A 63 13.88 4.17 -15.18
CA ALA A 63 12.84 3.80 -14.23
C ALA A 63 12.69 4.85 -13.12
N PRO A 64 11.44 5.21 -12.72
CA PRO A 64 11.20 6.05 -11.56
C PRO A 64 11.82 5.46 -10.28
N GLN A 65 12.17 6.32 -9.32
CA GLN A 65 12.86 5.89 -8.10
C GLN A 65 12.12 4.77 -7.37
N PHE A 66 10.81 4.84 -7.23
CA PHE A 66 10.06 3.78 -6.55
C PHE A 66 10.12 2.42 -7.26
N VAL A 67 10.25 2.41 -8.60
CA VAL A 67 10.46 1.17 -9.37
C VAL A 67 11.85 0.59 -9.08
N LYS A 68 12.88 1.47 -8.98
CA LYS A 68 14.24 1.08 -8.57
C LYS A 68 14.25 0.51 -7.16
N ASP A 69 13.52 1.13 -6.22
CA ASP A 69 13.40 0.66 -4.83
C ASP A 69 12.71 -0.72 -4.76
N TYR A 70 11.68 -0.94 -5.57
CA TYR A 70 11.02 -2.25 -5.67
C TYR A 70 11.90 -3.31 -6.31
N TYR A 71 12.64 -2.96 -7.37
CA TYR A 71 13.60 -3.87 -7.99
C TYR A 71 14.68 -4.28 -7.00
N ASP A 72 15.29 -3.30 -6.30
CA ASP A 72 16.30 -3.55 -5.28
C ASP A 72 15.80 -4.50 -4.20
N TYR A 73 14.56 -4.34 -3.74
CA TYR A 73 14.00 -5.21 -2.73
C TYR A 73 13.63 -6.59 -3.30
N TYR A 74 12.80 -6.64 -4.33
CA TYR A 74 12.17 -7.90 -4.75
C TYR A 74 12.98 -8.74 -5.74
N LYS A 75 13.94 -8.16 -6.47
CA LYS A 75 14.76 -8.85 -7.49
C LYS A 75 16.20 -9.11 -7.07
N THR A 76 16.59 -8.76 -5.86
CA THR A 76 17.94 -8.96 -5.33
C THR A 76 17.90 -9.78 -4.04
N GLU A 77 19.08 -10.09 -3.49
CA GLU A 77 19.23 -10.83 -2.23
C GLU A 77 18.57 -10.14 -1.03
N ARG A 78 18.24 -8.84 -1.14
CA ARG A 78 17.62 -8.07 -0.06
C ARG A 78 16.27 -8.64 0.38
N GLY A 79 15.41 -8.99 -0.54
CA GLY A 79 14.07 -9.46 -0.20
C GLY A 79 13.45 -10.42 -1.24
N TYR A 80 14.26 -10.94 -2.19
CA TYR A 80 13.77 -11.92 -3.14
C TYR A 80 13.24 -13.18 -2.43
N HIS A 81 12.09 -13.64 -2.86
CA HIS A 81 11.56 -14.91 -2.40
C HIS A 81 10.83 -15.65 -3.52
N ALA A 82 11.12 -16.95 -3.67
CA ALA A 82 10.58 -17.77 -4.76
C ALA A 82 9.05 -17.87 -4.79
N ARG A 83 8.36 -17.61 -3.68
CA ARG A 83 6.88 -17.59 -3.60
C ARG A 83 6.28 -16.18 -3.63
N SER A 84 7.09 -15.13 -3.72
CA SER A 84 6.60 -13.76 -3.83
C SER A 84 6.16 -13.45 -5.25
N GLY A 85 4.93 -12.99 -5.45
CA GLY A 85 4.46 -12.50 -6.74
C GLY A 85 5.31 -11.34 -7.26
N ASN A 86 5.69 -10.39 -6.42
CA ASN A 86 6.54 -9.27 -6.80
C ASN A 86 7.94 -9.70 -7.26
N SER A 87 8.49 -10.77 -6.67
CA SER A 87 9.79 -11.33 -7.07
C SER A 87 9.72 -12.12 -8.38
N ASN A 88 8.54 -12.53 -8.82
CA ASN A 88 8.30 -13.39 -9.98
C ASN A 88 7.27 -12.74 -10.95
N ASP A 89 6.38 -13.53 -11.52
CA ASP A 89 5.45 -13.11 -12.58
C ASP A 89 4.22 -12.32 -12.07
N GLY A 90 4.15 -12.02 -10.78
CA GLY A 90 3.02 -11.33 -10.18
C GLY A 90 1.92 -12.28 -9.69
N TRP A 91 0.70 -11.98 -10.05
CA TRP A 91 -0.50 -12.72 -9.65
C TRP A 91 -1.48 -12.87 -10.80
N ARG A 92 -2.52 -13.67 -10.62
CA ARG A 92 -3.54 -13.91 -11.65
C ARG A 92 -4.23 -12.62 -12.04
N VAL A 93 -4.24 -12.30 -13.34
CA VAL A 93 -4.89 -11.11 -13.88
C VAL A 93 -6.38 -11.07 -13.56
N ILE A 94 -7.06 -12.22 -13.61
CA ILE A 94 -8.49 -12.31 -13.27
C ILE A 94 -8.81 -11.87 -11.84
N GLY A 95 -7.84 -11.95 -10.92
CA GLY A 95 -7.99 -11.47 -9.54
C GLY A 95 -8.12 -9.96 -9.44
N THR A 96 -7.56 -9.21 -10.39
CA THR A 96 -7.61 -7.74 -10.39
C THR A 96 -9.00 -7.20 -10.63
N GLN A 97 -9.88 -7.98 -11.25
CA GLN A 97 -11.28 -7.60 -11.46
C GLN A 97 -12.02 -7.32 -10.15
N ALA A 98 -11.69 -8.06 -9.09
CA ALA A 98 -12.26 -7.82 -7.77
C ALA A 98 -11.83 -6.44 -7.24
N TYR A 99 -10.57 -6.07 -7.40
CA TYR A 99 -10.06 -4.77 -6.96
C TYR A 99 -10.69 -3.60 -7.72
N ALA A 100 -10.93 -3.74 -9.03
CA ALA A 100 -11.58 -2.71 -9.84
C ALA A 100 -13.07 -2.47 -9.46
N ASN A 101 -13.69 -3.42 -8.74
CA ASN A 101 -15.10 -3.37 -8.36
C ASN A 101 -15.34 -3.32 -6.84
N ALA A 102 -14.29 -3.27 -6.02
CA ALA A 102 -14.37 -3.22 -4.56
C ALA A 102 -13.91 -1.87 -4.00
N ARG A 103 -14.23 -1.64 -2.73
CA ARG A 103 -13.77 -0.50 -1.93
C ARG A 103 -13.40 -1.01 -0.55
N PHE A 104 -12.13 -1.38 -0.34
CA PHE A 104 -11.70 -2.00 0.92
C PHE A 104 -11.79 -1.06 2.12
N LEU A 105 -11.60 0.24 1.88
CA LEU A 105 -11.58 1.22 2.95
C LEU A 105 -12.91 1.96 3.15
N TYR A 106 -14.00 1.43 2.60
CA TYR A 106 -15.31 2.10 2.60
C TYR A 106 -15.84 2.46 4.00
N TYR A 107 -15.57 1.61 4.99
CA TYR A 107 -16.05 1.75 6.38
C TYR A 107 -14.94 1.97 7.40
N ILE A 108 -13.75 2.43 7.00
CA ILE A 108 -12.64 2.59 7.95
C ILE A 108 -12.88 3.67 9.00
N ASN A 109 -13.75 4.64 8.73
CA ASN A 109 -14.20 5.63 9.70
C ASN A 109 -15.04 5.04 10.85
N GLU A 110 -15.45 3.78 10.75
CA GLU A 110 -16.18 3.07 11.80
C GLU A 110 -15.27 2.25 12.72
N ILE A 111 -13.96 2.17 12.44
CA ILE A 111 -12.99 1.43 13.25
C ILE A 111 -12.81 2.14 14.60
N ARG A 112 -13.21 1.47 15.69
CA ARG A 112 -13.15 2.03 17.06
C ARG A 112 -11.85 1.72 17.78
N SER A 113 -11.17 0.64 17.43
CA SER A 113 -9.87 0.26 18.01
C SER A 113 -8.77 1.25 17.62
N ALA A 114 -7.69 1.25 18.38
CA ALA A 114 -6.53 2.09 18.08
C ALA A 114 -5.86 1.70 16.75
N VAL A 115 -5.52 2.69 15.93
CA VAL A 115 -4.81 2.49 14.66
C VAL A 115 -3.67 3.48 14.52
N LEU A 116 -2.49 2.96 14.21
CA LEU A 116 -1.33 3.74 13.79
C LEU A 116 -1.02 3.42 12.34
N VAL A 117 -1.11 4.43 11.46
CA VAL A 117 -0.70 4.35 10.05
C VAL A 117 0.71 4.91 9.93
N MET A 118 1.65 4.12 9.42
CA MET A 118 3.05 4.49 9.25
C MET A 118 3.46 4.45 7.78
N HIS A 119 4.09 5.53 7.31
CA HIS A 119 4.63 5.61 5.96
C HIS A 119 6.02 6.24 5.94
N GLY A 120 6.81 5.88 4.92
CA GLY A 120 8.02 6.60 4.60
C GLY A 120 7.72 7.95 3.94
N GLU A 121 8.50 8.97 4.27
CA GLU A 121 8.39 10.31 3.67
C GLU A 121 8.52 10.28 2.14
N LYS A 122 9.41 9.43 1.62
CA LYS A 122 9.68 9.26 0.17
C LYS A 122 8.87 8.13 -0.48
N ALA A 123 7.99 7.46 0.28
CA ALA A 123 7.19 6.38 -0.28
C ALA A 123 6.18 6.93 -1.30
N HIS A 124 6.20 6.42 -2.54
CA HIS A 124 5.24 6.78 -3.58
C HIS A 124 3.79 6.45 -3.18
N SER A 125 3.61 5.48 -2.28
CA SER A 125 2.31 5.06 -1.73
C SER A 125 1.85 5.87 -0.51
N ARG A 126 2.62 6.87 -0.06
CA ARG A 126 2.32 7.66 1.14
C ARG A 126 0.91 8.27 1.11
N TYR A 127 0.47 8.75 -0.06
CA TYR A 127 -0.85 9.35 -0.23
C TYR A 127 -2.01 8.41 0.09
N PHE A 128 -1.85 7.10 -0.05
CA PHE A 128 -2.86 6.13 0.38
C PHE A 128 -3.04 6.16 1.90
N GLY A 129 -1.93 6.15 2.64
CA GLY A 129 -1.98 6.17 4.11
C GLY A 129 -2.50 7.49 4.66
N GLU A 130 -2.08 8.62 4.08
CA GLU A 130 -2.57 9.95 4.47
C GLU A 130 -4.07 10.09 4.23
N ALA A 131 -4.56 9.67 3.05
CA ALA A 131 -5.98 9.70 2.74
C ALA A 131 -6.78 8.71 3.61
N ALA A 132 -6.26 7.51 3.85
CA ALA A 132 -6.92 6.53 4.73
C ALA A 132 -7.02 7.05 6.17
N TYR A 133 -5.94 7.63 6.71
CA TYR A 133 -5.97 8.27 8.03
C TYR A 133 -7.02 9.38 8.10
N LYS A 134 -7.02 10.30 7.14
CA LYS A 134 -7.99 11.39 7.06
C LYS A 134 -9.42 10.86 6.98
N TYR A 135 -9.68 9.89 6.11
CA TYR A 135 -11.00 9.28 6.00
C TYR A 135 -11.40 8.55 7.28
N MET A 136 -10.47 7.86 7.92
CA MET A 136 -10.71 7.18 9.19
C MET A 136 -11.12 8.16 10.30
N VAL A 137 -10.51 9.35 10.36
CA VAL A 137 -10.78 10.37 11.40
C VAL A 137 -12.02 11.18 11.06
N GLU A 138 -12.09 11.72 9.83
CA GLU A 138 -13.08 12.73 9.43
C GLU A 138 -14.30 12.16 8.70
N GLY A 139 -14.24 10.91 8.23
CA GLY A 139 -15.26 10.31 7.36
C GLY A 139 -15.25 10.85 5.92
N LYS A 140 -14.20 11.58 5.52
CA LYS A 140 -14.02 12.10 4.16
C LYS A 140 -12.54 12.25 3.82
N ALA A 141 -12.15 11.95 2.59
CA ALA A 141 -10.81 12.21 2.06
C ALA A 141 -10.83 12.20 0.52
N GLU A 142 -9.80 12.76 -0.09
CA GLU A 142 -9.58 12.68 -1.54
C GLU A 142 -9.43 11.22 -1.99
N GLY A 143 -9.87 10.91 -3.20
CA GLY A 143 -9.87 9.57 -3.76
C GLY A 143 -10.96 8.63 -3.23
N TYR A 144 -11.82 9.11 -2.32
CA TYR A 144 -12.99 8.38 -1.80
C TYR A 144 -14.27 9.11 -2.17
N ASN A 145 -15.10 8.48 -3.01
CA ASN A 145 -16.35 9.06 -3.51
C ASN A 145 -17.51 8.95 -2.49
N THR A 146 -17.18 8.73 -1.23
CA THR A 146 -18.16 8.60 -0.14
C THR A 146 -17.82 9.56 0.98
N VAL A 147 -18.87 10.05 1.65
CA VAL A 147 -18.75 10.87 2.85
C VAL A 147 -19.44 10.11 3.99
N GLY A 148 -18.64 9.63 4.92
CA GLY A 148 -19.11 9.01 6.15
C GLY A 148 -19.22 10.03 7.29
N LYS A 149 -19.57 9.53 8.48
CA LYS A 149 -19.49 10.31 9.73
C LYS A 149 -18.05 10.33 10.26
N PRO A 150 -17.65 11.37 10.99
CA PRO A 150 -16.39 11.34 11.73
C PRO A 150 -16.31 10.14 12.68
N ASN A 151 -15.11 9.67 12.92
CA ASN A 151 -14.88 8.55 13.83
C ASN A 151 -15.34 8.91 15.26
N PRO A 152 -15.97 8.00 15.99
CA PRO A 152 -16.33 8.25 17.39
C PRO A 152 -15.12 8.26 18.35
N ASN A 153 -13.97 7.75 17.93
CA ASN A 153 -12.72 7.68 18.71
C ASN A 153 -11.53 8.21 17.88
N PRO A 154 -11.54 9.48 17.43
CA PRO A 154 -10.49 10.01 16.57
C PRO A 154 -9.14 10.13 17.29
N GLU A 155 -9.15 10.27 18.63
CA GLU A 155 -7.97 10.45 19.47
C GLU A 155 -7.05 9.23 19.53
N ASN A 156 -7.55 8.04 19.23
CA ASN A 156 -6.74 6.82 19.18
C ASN A 156 -6.27 6.45 17.75
N LYS A 157 -6.39 7.39 16.81
CA LYS A 157 -5.87 7.26 15.44
C LYS A 157 -4.60 8.09 15.30
N GLN A 158 -3.57 7.49 14.74
CA GLN A 158 -2.27 8.14 14.57
C GLN A 158 -1.76 7.99 13.15
N LEU A 159 -1.08 9.02 12.64
CA LEU A 159 -0.31 8.99 11.40
C LEU A 159 1.15 9.29 11.73
N LEU A 160 2.05 8.42 11.31
CA LEU A 160 3.49 8.55 11.52
C LEU A 160 4.23 8.51 10.18
N ILE A 161 4.86 9.62 9.83
CA ILE A 161 5.70 9.71 8.64
C ILE A 161 7.16 9.61 9.07
N ILE A 162 7.88 8.63 8.50
CA ILE A 162 9.28 8.36 8.80
C ILE A 162 10.16 9.15 7.84
N PRO A 163 10.96 10.12 8.36
CA PRO A 163 11.81 10.94 7.51
C PRO A 163 12.79 10.12 6.68
N GLY A 164 12.93 10.47 5.42
CA GLY A 164 13.89 9.88 4.49
C GLY A 164 13.60 8.44 4.04
N ALA A 165 12.60 7.75 4.63
CA ALA A 165 12.29 6.37 4.28
C ALA A 165 11.50 6.27 2.96
N SER A 166 11.87 5.29 2.12
CA SER A 166 11.08 4.83 0.98
C SER A 166 9.97 3.85 1.43
N HIS A 167 9.22 3.33 0.48
CA HIS A 167 8.24 2.28 0.75
C HIS A 167 8.92 1.00 1.27
N CYS A 168 9.95 0.54 0.58
CA CYS A 168 10.65 -0.71 0.90
C CYS A 168 11.56 -0.60 2.13
N ASP A 169 12.03 0.59 2.48
CA ASP A 169 12.83 0.80 3.69
C ASP A 169 12.07 0.43 4.98
N LEU A 170 10.74 0.47 4.96
CA LEU A 170 9.94 0.06 6.11
C LEU A 170 9.58 -1.44 6.12
N TYR A 171 10.16 -2.23 5.23
CA TYR A 171 10.09 -3.69 5.27
C TYR A 171 11.20 -4.30 6.13
N ASP A 172 12.40 -3.71 6.07
CA ASP A 172 13.62 -4.24 6.68
C ASP A 172 14.45 -3.19 7.45
N GLY A 173 14.00 -1.94 7.50
CA GLY A 173 14.71 -0.83 8.13
C GLY A 173 15.58 0.00 7.16
N GLY A 174 15.72 -0.45 5.92
CA GLY A 174 16.48 0.21 4.86
C GLY A 174 18.01 0.07 4.98
N TYR A 175 18.67 0.30 3.85
CA TYR A 175 20.13 0.26 3.71
C TYR A 175 20.65 1.50 2.99
N THR A 176 21.92 1.84 3.20
CA THR A 176 22.55 3.04 2.61
C THR A 176 22.78 2.93 1.12
N GLU A 177 22.91 1.70 0.60
CA GLU A 177 23.14 1.40 -0.80
C GLU A 177 21.98 0.58 -1.36
N LEU A 178 21.72 0.71 -2.67
CA LEU A 178 20.86 -0.23 -3.40
C LEU A 178 21.47 -1.64 -3.35
N VAL A 179 20.68 -2.65 -3.72
CA VAL A 179 21.10 -4.07 -3.67
C VAL A 179 21.24 -4.62 -2.24
N GLY A 180 20.64 -3.93 -1.26
CA GLY A 180 20.64 -4.35 0.13
C GLY A 180 22.04 -4.42 0.77
N LYS A 181 22.98 -3.63 0.25
CA LYS A 181 24.36 -3.55 0.76
C LYS A 181 24.60 -2.23 1.48
N GLY A 182 25.70 -2.16 2.20
CA GLY A 182 26.03 -1.02 3.05
C GLY A 182 25.44 -1.15 4.46
N GLU A 183 25.52 -0.06 5.22
CA GLU A 183 25.08 -0.04 6.62
C GLU A 183 23.55 0.03 6.73
N PRO A 184 22.95 -0.67 7.69
CA PRO A 184 21.52 -0.60 7.94
C PRO A 184 21.14 0.80 8.45
N LYS A 185 20.06 1.39 7.90
CA LYS A 185 19.55 2.69 8.32
C LYS A 185 18.70 2.63 9.59
N ASN A 186 18.17 1.47 9.94
CA ASN A 186 17.32 1.24 11.12
C ASN A 186 16.14 2.21 11.21
N LEU A 187 15.45 2.46 10.11
CA LEU A 187 14.40 3.46 10.00
C LEU A 187 13.08 3.06 10.68
N ILE A 188 12.89 1.80 11.03
CA ILE A 188 11.66 1.34 11.69
C ILE A 188 11.71 1.77 13.16
N PRO A 189 10.74 2.58 13.64
CA PRO A 189 10.74 3.11 15.00
C PRO A 189 10.16 2.09 16.01
N TRP A 190 10.90 1.02 16.28
CA TRP A 190 10.45 -0.11 17.10
C TRP A 190 9.94 0.31 18.49
N ASP A 191 10.59 1.27 19.15
CA ASP A 191 10.16 1.75 20.46
C ASP A 191 8.75 2.39 20.40
N LYS A 192 8.50 3.23 19.39
CA LYS A 192 7.18 3.83 19.20
C LYS A 192 6.09 2.79 18.94
N LEU A 193 6.42 1.75 18.15
CA LEU A 193 5.48 0.67 17.89
C LEU A 193 5.20 -0.15 19.14
N ALA A 194 6.23 -0.45 19.93
CA ALA A 194 6.09 -1.13 21.22
C ALA A 194 5.24 -0.33 22.20
N ASP A 195 5.47 0.96 22.32
CA ASP A 195 4.72 1.84 23.22
C ASP A 195 3.26 1.98 22.80
N PHE A 196 3.00 2.13 21.48
CA PHE A 196 1.64 2.14 20.95
C PHE A 196 0.86 0.88 21.35
N PHE A 197 1.47 -0.30 21.23
CA PHE A 197 0.82 -1.55 21.65
C PHE A 197 0.65 -1.64 23.17
N LYS A 198 1.65 -1.26 23.98
CA LYS A 198 1.54 -1.26 25.44
C LYS A 198 0.40 -0.36 25.95
N GLU A 199 0.21 0.78 25.30
CA GLU A 199 -0.84 1.73 25.66
C GLU A 199 -2.24 1.21 25.33
N ASN A 200 -2.41 0.49 24.24
CA ASN A 200 -3.70 0.14 23.65
C ASN A 200 -4.13 -1.32 23.85
N LEU A 201 -3.30 -2.18 24.45
CA LEU A 201 -3.63 -3.59 24.72
C LEU A 201 -4.03 -3.85 26.19
N LYS A 202 -4.33 -2.83 26.94
CA LYS A 202 -4.79 -2.93 28.34
C LYS A 202 -6.22 -3.43 28.42
#